data_50e7d8349a4322eedba8240a91217c9c
#
_entry.id   50e7d8349a4322eedba8240a91217c9c
#
_cell.length_a   1.000
_cell.length_b   1.000
_cell.length_c   1.000
_cell.angle_alpha   90.00
_cell.angle_beta   90.00
_cell.angle_gamma   90.00
#
_symmetry.space_group_name_H-M   'P 1'
#
loop_
_entity.id
_entity.type
_entity.pdbx_description
1 polymer ?
#
loop_
_entity_poly.entity_id
_entity_poly.type
_entity_poly.pdbx_seq_one_letter_code
_entity_poly.pdbx_strand_id
1 'polypeptide(L)'
;MGKSIYSLVLDDEVIRLIDRMAYAEGQSRSALINRLLAREVGYSTDELKMRDIFRRMEEDLRDTLFPMLAESNDSTYRLRSALAYKYNPTVKYTVALGRDGSSIGELRVQVRSRSDGLTLLMLQFFRMWDKLEEAYIGRTDITFEPNRLTRKLVPHTKKDGRILDTVDGSSIAAYINALDGAMKAFFDRVNDPADAAAAAEAHMAAYVRHNEVLI
;
A
#
# COMPACT_ATOMS: atom_id res chain seq x y z
N MET A 1 0.84 -19.89 10.63
CA MET A 1 1.78 -21.04 10.52
C MET A 1 2.48 -21.23 11.85
N GLY A 2 2.64 -22.50 12.31
CA GLY A 2 3.32 -22.80 13.57
C GLY A 2 4.84 -22.74 13.41
N LYS A 3 5.55 -22.20 14.41
CA LYS A 3 7.01 -22.32 14.53
C LYS A 3 7.31 -23.50 15.46
N SER A 4 8.23 -24.37 15.04
CA SER A 4 8.72 -25.51 15.84
C SER A 4 10.16 -25.26 16.22
N ILE A 5 10.57 -25.79 17.37
CA ILE A 5 11.97 -25.70 17.83
C ILE A 5 12.74 -26.90 17.30
N TYR A 6 13.84 -26.64 16.60
CA TYR A 6 14.78 -27.65 16.13
C TYR A 6 16.19 -27.34 16.65
N SER A 7 16.93 -28.38 17.04
CA SER A 7 18.33 -28.26 17.38
C SER A 7 19.20 -28.53 16.16
N LEU A 8 20.14 -27.64 15.86
CA LEU A 8 21.10 -27.77 14.78
C LEU A 8 22.52 -27.78 15.36
N VAL A 9 23.37 -28.64 14.81
CA VAL A 9 24.81 -28.60 15.04
C VAL A 9 25.43 -27.85 13.85
N LEU A 10 26.10 -26.75 14.13
CA LEU A 10 26.76 -25.89 13.14
C LEU A 10 28.22 -25.72 13.49
N ASP A 11 29.04 -25.50 12.48
CA ASP A 11 30.46 -25.15 12.67
C ASP A 11 30.59 -23.80 13.39
N ASP A 12 31.56 -23.69 14.30
CA ASP A 12 31.77 -22.48 15.10
C ASP A 12 32.07 -21.24 14.25
N GLU A 13 32.74 -21.44 13.10
CA GLU A 13 32.99 -20.33 12.16
C GLU A 13 31.69 -19.84 11.49
N VAL A 14 30.83 -20.78 11.11
CA VAL A 14 29.48 -20.44 10.58
C VAL A 14 28.68 -19.65 11.60
N ILE A 15 28.71 -20.07 12.88
CA ILE A 15 28.03 -19.35 13.96
C ILE A 15 28.54 -17.92 14.08
N ARG A 16 29.87 -17.73 14.06
CA ARG A 16 30.53 -16.40 14.14
C ARG A 16 30.11 -15.49 12.96
N LEU A 17 30.02 -16.04 11.76
CA LEU A 17 29.60 -15.31 10.57
C LEU A 17 28.12 -14.90 10.69
N ILE A 18 27.26 -15.82 11.11
CA ILE A 18 25.84 -15.56 11.33
C ILE A 18 25.63 -14.48 12.40
N ASP A 19 26.39 -14.50 13.50
CA ASP A 19 26.28 -13.49 14.55
C ASP A 19 26.66 -12.09 14.05
N ARG A 20 27.72 -11.97 13.26
CA ARG A 20 28.12 -10.70 12.65
C ARG A 20 27.06 -10.17 11.69
N MET A 21 26.49 -11.05 10.84
CA MET A 21 25.43 -10.66 9.91
C MET A 21 24.15 -10.26 10.65
N ALA A 22 23.74 -11.03 11.67
CA ALA A 22 22.55 -10.74 12.47
C ALA A 22 22.68 -9.38 13.19
N TYR A 23 23.84 -9.10 13.76
CA TYR A 23 24.13 -7.81 14.38
C TYR A 23 24.10 -6.65 13.37
N ALA A 24 24.73 -6.80 12.21
CA ALA A 24 24.75 -5.78 11.17
C ALA A 24 23.35 -5.45 10.62
N GLU A 25 22.45 -6.45 10.58
CA GLU A 25 21.08 -6.30 10.10
C GLU A 25 20.06 -6.02 11.22
N GLY A 26 20.50 -5.88 12.48
CA GLY A 26 19.63 -5.58 13.62
C GLY A 26 18.58 -6.67 13.91
N GLN A 27 18.86 -7.95 13.59
CA GLN A 27 17.95 -9.07 13.79
C GLN A 27 18.55 -10.15 14.70
N SER A 28 17.69 -11.07 15.20
CA SER A 28 18.16 -12.20 15.98
C SER A 28 18.83 -13.27 15.11
N ARG A 29 19.79 -14.03 15.69
CA ARG A 29 20.43 -15.18 15.04
C ARG A 29 19.41 -16.15 14.45
N SER A 30 18.37 -16.51 15.22
CA SER A 30 17.33 -17.44 14.77
C SER A 30 16.53 -16.93 13.58
N ALA A 31 16.23 -15.63 13.54
CA ALA A 31 15.55 -15.01 12.41
C ALA A 31 16.43 -15.05 11.14
N LEU A 32 17.73 -14.74 11.27
CA LEU A 32 18.65 -14.82 10.15
C LEU A 32 18.79 -16.25 9.62
N ILE A 33 19.01 -17.24 10.50
CA ILE A 33 19.11 -18.66 10.10
C ILE A 33 17.84 -19.11 9.38
N ASN A 34 16.67 -18.84 9.94
CA ASN A 34 15.39 -19.21 9.31
C ASN A 34 15.24 -18.58 7.92
N ARG A 35 15.64 -17.32 7.75
CA ARG A 35 15.61 -16.63 6.45
C ARG A 35 16.58 -17.24 5.45
N LEU A 36 17.80 -17.56 5.86
CA LEU A 36 18.82 -18.19 4.99
C LEU A 36 18.36 -19.57 4.54
N LEU A 37 17.87 -20.40 5.47
CA LEU A 37 17.36 -21.73 5.14
C LEU A 37 16.11 -21.66 4.27
N ALA A 38 15.17 -20.76 4.57
CA ALA A 38 13.98 -20.55 3.74
C ALA A 38 14.34 -20.24 2.29
N ARG A 39 15.31 -19.33 2.09
CA ARG A 39 15.82 -18.97 0.75
C ARG A 39 16.43 -20.17 0.04
N GLU A 40 17.25 -20.97 0.73
CA GLU A 40 17.93 -22.12 0.14
C GLU A 40 16.96 -23.21 -0.30
N VAL A 41 15.90 -23.45 0.46
CA VAL A 41 14.85 -24.44 0.11
C VAL A 41 13.74 -23.86 -0.76
N GLY A 42 13.90 -22.63 -1.27
CA GLY A 42 12.88 -21.98 -2.11
C GLY A 42 11.58 -21.63 -1.37
N TYR A 43 11.61 -21.59 -0.03
CA TYR A 43 10.46 -21.24 0.79
C TYR A 43 10.45 -19.73 1.07
N SER A 44 9.42 -19.04 0.62
CA SER A 44 9.23 -17.61 0.92
C SER A 44 8.39 -17.45 2.18
N THR A 45 8.97 -16.90 3.25
CA THR A 45 8.23 -16.54 4.46
C THR A 45 7.31 -15.36 4.19
N ASP A 46 6.25 -15.20 4.99
CA ASP A 46 5.34 -14.06 4.83
C ASP A 46 6.08 -12.72 5.01
N GLU A 47 7.10 -12.66 5.86
CA GLU A 47 7.97 -11.50 6.04
C GLU A 47 8.77 -11.16 4.76
N LEU A 48 9.32 -12.17 4.07
CA LEU A 48 10.01 -11.98 2.80
C LEU A 48 9.07 -11.51 1.70
N LYS A 49 7.87 -12.09 1.63
CA LYS A 49 6.84 -11.67 0.67
C LYS A 49 6.43 -10.21 0.90
N MET A 50 6.17 -9.81 2.14
CA MET A 50 5.83 -8.43 2.48
C MET A 50 6.95 -7.46 2.11
N ARG A 51 8.20 -7.82 2.39
CA ARG A 51 9.37 -7.02 2.02
C ARG A 51 9.50 -6.86 0.50
N ASP A 52 9.28 -7.92 -0.27
CA ASP A 52 9.30 -7.86 -1.74
C ASP A 52 8.17 -6.99 -2.29
N ILE A 53 6.97 -7.05 -1.71
CA ILE A 53 5.85 -6.18 -2.06
C ILE A 53 6.23 -4.71 -1.82
N PHE A 54 6.77 -4.38 -0.64
CA PHE A 54 7.15 -3.00 -0.33
C PHE A 54 8.31 -2.49 -1.20
N ARG A 55 9.29 -3.33 -1.50
CA ARG A 55 10.38 -2.97 -2.40
C ARG A 55 9.85 -2.64 -3.80
N ARG A 56 8.92 -3.45 -4.32
CA ARG A 56 8.31 -3.19 -5.63
C ARG A 56 7.46 -1.93 -5.63
N MET A 57 6.66 -1.71 -4.57
CA MET A 57 5.93 -0.46 -4.40
C MET A 57 6.88 0.75 -4.40
N GLU A 58 8.01 0.66 -3.70
CA GLU A 58 9.00 1.74 -3.66
C GLU A 58 9.59 2.03 -5.03
N GLU A 59 9.95 0.98 -5.79
CA GLU A 59 10.46 1.12 -7.17
C GLU A 59 9.45 1.84 -8.06
N ASP A 60 8.17 1.45 -8.02
CA ASP A 60 7.13 1.99 -8.90
C ASP A 60 6.60 3.37 -8.45
N LEU A 61 6.77 3.73 -7.17
CA LEU A 61 6.39 5.04 -6.64
C LEU A 61 7.56 6.06 -6.66
N ARG A 62 8.79 5.63 -6.96
CA ARG A 62 9.98 6.48 -6.89
C ARG A 62 9.92 7.68 -7.84
N ASP A 63 9.35 7.49 -9.04
CA ASP A 63 9.24 8.51 -10.07
C ASP A 63 7.93 9.29 -10.00
N THR A 64 7.08 8.99 -9.03
CA THR A 64 5.86 9.72 -8.79
C THR A 64 6.11 10.85 -7.79
N LEU A 65 5.25 11.89 -7.81
CA LEU A 65 5.39 13.12 -7.02
C LEU A 65 5.29 12.92 -5.49
N PHE A 66 5.54 11.70 -5.00
CA PHE A 66 5.56 11.38 -3.58
C PHE A 66 6.93 11.65 -2.96
N PRO A 67 7.12 12.68 -2.14
CA PRO A 67 8.30 12.73 -1.28
C PRO A 67 8.21 11.57 -0.28
N MET A 68 9.03 10.55 -0.50
CA MET A 68 9.08 9.36 0.34
C MET A 68 9.74 9.66 1.68
N LEU A 69 9.00 9.46 2.76
CA LEU A 69 9.57 9.15 4.05
C LEU A 69 9.15 7.70 4.35
N ALA A 70 9.96 6.77 3.86
CA ALA A 70 9.78 5.37 4.15
C ALA A 70 10.21 5.09 5.60
N GLU A 71 9.25 5.13 6.53
CA GLU A 71 9.39 4.45 7.80
C GLU A 71 8.72 3.08 7.61
N SER A 72 9.44 2.11 7.06
CA SER A 72 8.94 0.75 6.98
C SER A 72 9.31 -0.02 8.24
N ASN A 73 8.31 -0.52 8.93
CA ASN A 73 8.48 -1.71 9.76
C ASN A 73 8.10 -2.94 8.89
N ASP A 74 8.35 -4.15 9.39
CA ASP A 74 8.19 -5.39 8.60
C ASP A 74 6.80 -5.61 7.98
N SER A 75 5.75 -4.90 8.42
CA SER A 75 4.37 -5.06 7.96
C SER A 75 3.68 -3.76 7.50
N THR A 76 4.36 -2.61 7.59
CA THR A 76 3.74 -1.30 7.32
C THR A 76 4.63 -0.42 6.46
N TYR A 77 4.08 0.14 5.39
CA TYR A 77 4.73 1.10 4.50
C TYR A 77 4.00 2.44 4.52
N ARG A 78 4.74 3.55 4.65
CA ARG A 78 4.17 4.89 4.76
C ARG A 78 4.70 5.81 3.67
N LEU A 79 3.77 6.56 3.07
CA LEU A 79 4.04 7.54 2.02
C LEU A 79 3.42 8.88 2.40
N ARG A 80 3.96 9.96 1.84
CA ARG A 80 3.39 11.29 1.95
C ARG A 80 3.32 11.95 0.59
N SER A 81 2.25 12.70 0.36
CA SER A 81 2.04 13.53 -0.81
C SER A 81 1.62 14.92 -0.39
N ALA A 82 1.96 15.94 -1.15
CA ALA A 82 1.48 17.29 -0.94
C ALA A 82 0.22 17.52 -1.78
N LEU A 83 -0.79 18.16 -1.19
CA LEU A 83 -2.00 18.57 -1.90
C LEU A 83 -1.93 20.06 -2.22
N ALA A 84 -2.15 20.43 -3.47
CA ALA A 84 -2.20 21.82 -3.91
C ALA A 84 -3.51 22.47 -3.44
N TYR A 85 -3.56 22.83 -2.17
CA TYR A 85 -4.66 23.53 -1.52
C TYR A 85 -4.10 24.51 -0.48
N LYS A 86 -4.91 25.38 0.09
CA LYS A 86 -4.47 26.34 1.11
C LYS A 86 -3.54 25.68 2.13
N TYR A 87 -2.34 26.27 2.29
CA TYR A 87 -1.27 25.79 3.19
C TYR A 87 -0.65 24.43 2.83
N ASN A 88 -0.84 23.93 1.60
CA ASN A 88 -0.26 22.68 1.09
C ASN A 88 -0.35 21.52 2.10
N PRO A 89 -1.56 21.08 2.46
CA PRO A 89 -1.73 20.02 3.43
C PRO A 89 -1.08 18.73 2.95
N THR A 90 -0.54 17.97 3.90
CA THR A 90 0.09 16.68 3.61
C THR A 90 -0.94 15.56 3.68
N VAL A 91 -1.04 14.79 2.61
CA VAL A 91 -1.76 13.51 2.55
C VAL A 91 -0.79 12.41 2.98
N LYS A 92 -1.19 11.58 3.93
CA LYS A 92 -0.43 10.43 4.41
C LYS A 92 -1.12 9.15 3.96
N TYR A 93 -0.38 8.30 3.27
CA TYR A 93 -0.79 6.95 2.90
C TYR A 93 -0.08 5.96 3.80
N THR A 94 -0.80 4.97 4.29
CA THR A 94 -0.25 3.88 5.10
C THR A 94 -0.80 2.57 4.56
N VAL A 95 0.09 1.72 4.06
CA VAL A 95 -0.22 0.34 3.66
C VAL A 95 0.21 -0.57 4.80
N ALA A 96 -0.71 -1.30 5.38
CA ALA A 96 -0.44 -2.33 6.37
C ALA A 96 -0.78 -3.68 5.73
N LEU A 97 0.23 -4.54 5.56
CA LEU A 97 0.05 -5.89 5.03
C LEU A 97 -0.25 -6.87 6.16
N GLY A 98 -1.21 -7.75 5.93
CA GLY A 98 -1.63 -8.77 6.88
C GLY A 98 -2.92 -9.40 6.37
N ARG A 99 -3.00 -10.75 6.37
CA ARG A 99 -4.19 -11.44 5.84
C ARG A 99 -5.35 -11.33 6.82
N ASP A 100 -6.51 -10.95 6.26
CA ASP A 100 -7.81 -10.98 6.93
C ASP A 100 -8.85 -11.44 5.90
N GLY A 101 -9.21 -12.70 5.94
CA GLY A 101 -10.08 -13.34 4.94
C GLY A 101 -9.46 -13.28 3.54
N SER A 102 -10.15 -12.64 2.59
CA SER A 102 -9.69 -12.40 1.22
C SER A 102 -8.78 -11.18 1.08
N SER A 103 -8.66 -10.38 2.13
CA SER A 103 -7.79 -9.19 2.14
C SER A 103 -6.33 -9.58 2.38
N ILE A 104 -5.41 -8.93 1.65
CA ILE A 104 -3.96 -9.02 1.85
C ILE A 104 -3.44 -7.90 2.75
N GLY A 105 -4.29 -6.96 3.13
CA GLY A 105 -3.93 -5.81 3.96
C GLY A 105 -4.92 -4.67 3.87
N GLU A 106 -4.49 -3.51 4.34
CA GLU A 106 -5.29 -2.31 4.43
C GLU A 106 -4.50 -1.09 3.93
N LEU A 107 -5.14 -0.25 3.12
CA LEU A 107 -4.66 1.09 2.81
C LEU A 107 -5.44 2.10 3.64
N ARG A 108 -4.70 2.97 4.33
CA ARG A 108 -5.25 4.12 5.04
C ARG A 108 -4.73 5.42 4.43
N VAL A 109 -5.65 6.31 4.08
CA VAL A 109 -5.35 7.68 3.60
C VAL A 109 -5.79 8.67 4.66
N GLN A 110 -4.92 9.58 5.04
CA GLN A 110 -5.20 10.55 6.10
C GLN A 110 -4.64 11.93 5.77
N VAL A 111 -5.46 12.96 6.00
CA VAL A 111 -5.05 14.37 5.92
C VAL A 111 -5.21 15.00 7.29
N ARG A 112 -4.14 15.64 7.80
CA ARG A 112 -4.24 16.43 9.01
C ARG A 112 -4.65 17.85 8.66
N SER A 113 -5.83 18.28 9.13
CA SER A 113 -6.32 19.64 8.93
C SER A 113 -7.15 20.09 10.12
N ARG A 114 -7.11 21.42 10.37
CA ARG A 114 -8.05 22.12 11.24
C ARG A 114 -9.04 22.98 10.43
N SER A 115 -8.97 22.91 9.11
CA SER A 115 -9.84 23.68 8.22
C SER A 115 -11.11 22.89 7.93
N ASP A 116 -12.27 23.42 8.36
CA ASP A 116 -13.57 22.82 8.08
C ASP A 116 -13.83 22.71 6.56
N GLY A 117 -13.39 23.71 5.79
CA GLY A 117 -13.52 23.69 4.32
C GLY A 117 -12.74 22.55 3.69
N LEU A 118 -11.48 22.31 4.12
CA LEU A 118 -10.70 21.17 3.61
C LEU A 118 -11.33 19.84 4.05
N THR A 119 -11.79 19.75 5.29
CA THR A 119 -12.44 18.57 5.84
C THR A 119 -13.69 18.19 5.04
N LEU A 120 -14.51 19.18 4.67
CA LEU A 120 -15.71 18.98 3.84
C LEU A 120 -15.34 18.50 2.41
N LEU A 121 -14.35 19.14 1.78
CA LEU A 121 -13.88 18.75 0.45
C LEU A 121 -13.29 17.34 0.43
N MET A 122 -12.53 16.96 1.46
CA MET A 122 -12.01 15.60 1.61
C MET A 122 -13.15 14.57 1.71
N LEU A 123 -14.19 14.88 2.49
CA LEU A 123 -15.35 14.01 2.61
C LEU A 123 -16.10 13.87 1.27
N GLN A 124 -16.24 14.97 0.51
CA GLN A 124 -16.82 14.95 -0.83
C GLN A 124 -16.00 14.09 -1.79
N PHE A 125 -14.68 14.27 -1.79
CA PHE A 125 -13.77 13.46 -2.60
C PHE A 125 -13.88 11.96 -2.25
N PHE A 126 -13.85 11.60 -0.97
CA PHE A 126 -13.96 10.20 -0.56
C PHE A 126 -15.30 9.55 -0.95
N ARG A 127 -16.41 10.27 -0.81
CA ARG A 127 -17.71 9.79 -1.28
C ARG A 127 -17.79 9.60 -2.79
N MET A 128 -17.17 10.50 -3.53
CA MET A 128 -17.08 10.38 -4.98
C MET A 128 -16.20 9.20 -5.37
N TRP A 129 -15.05 9.03 -4.74
CA TRP A 129 -14.13 7.93 -5.01
C TRP A 129 -14.76 6.57 -4.74
N ASP A 130 -15.47 6.41 -3.63
CA ASP A 130 -16.23 5.20 -3.29
C ASP A 130 -17.22 4.82 -4.39
N LYS A 131 -17.99 5.81 -4.93
CA LYS A 131 -18.87 5.60 -6.06
C LYS A 131 -18.15 5.23 -7.35
N LEU A 132 -17.00 5.82 -7.62
CA LEU A 132 -16.17 5.46 -8.77
C LEU A 132 -15.65 4.03 -8.64
N GLU A 133 -15.19 3.61 -7.45
CA GLU A 133 -14.80 2.22 -7.23
C GLU A 133 -15.97 1.26 -7.47
N GLU A 134 -17.16 1.55 -6.93
CA GLU A 134 -18.34 0.72 -7.16
C GLU A 134 -18.68 0.60 -8.64
N ALA A 135 -18.56 1.70 -9.41
CA ALA A 135 -18.88 1.72 -10.84
C ALA A 135 -17.84 1.01 -11.72
N TYR A 136 -16.55 1.13 -11.39
CA TYR A 136 -15.46 0.67 -12.26
C TYR A 136 -14.81 -0.65 -11.82
N ILE A 137 -14.81 -0.94 -10.53
CA ILE A 137 -14.16 -2.13 -9.93
C ILE A 137 -15.21 -3.09 -9.39
N GLY A 138 -16.33 -2.56 -8.86
CA GLY A 138 -17.34 -3.28 -8.12
C GLY A 138 -17.31 -2.91 -6.64
N ARG A 139 -18.14 -3.59 -5.84
CA ARG A 139 -18.25 -3.29 -4.41
C ARG A 139 -16.96 -3.62 -3.67
N THR A 140 -16.36 -2.61 -3.07
CA THR A 140 -15.12 -2.71 -2.28
C THR A 140 -15.41 -2.46 -0.79
N ASP A 141 -14.50 -2.93 0.08
CA ASP A 141 -14.59 -2.67 1.53
C ASP A 141 -13.87 -1.35 1.84
N ILE A 142 -14.60 -0.26 1.63
CA ILE A 142 -14.18 1.11 1.91
C ILE A 142 -14.99 1.67 3.08
N THR A 143 -14.28 2.31 4.00
CA THR A 143 -14.87 3.14 5.05
C THR A 143 -14.19 4.50 5.07
N PHE A 144 -14.96 5.57 5.31
CA PHE A 144 -14.36 6.90 5.39
C PHE A 144 -15.03 7.77 6.45
N GLU A 145 -14.20 8.61 7.05
CA GLU A 145 -14.55 9.67 7.99
C GLU A 145 -14.03 10.98 7.41
N PRO A 146 -14.42 12.14 7.98
CA PRO A 146 -13.75 13.38 7.62
C PRO A 146 -12.22 13.26 7.76
N ASN A 147 -11.49 13.55 6.70
CA ASN A 147 -10.02 13.47 6.63
C ASN A 147 -9.38 12.06 6.72
N ARG A 148 -10.15 10.98 6.71
CA ARG A 148 -9.63 9.61 6.68
C ARG A 148 -10.45 8.72 5.76
N LEU A 149 -9.74 7.92 4.96
CA LEU A 149 -10.29 6.80 4.22
C LEU A 149 -9.51 5.55 4.59
N THR A 150 -10.21 4.44 4.77
CA THR A 150 -9.63 3.12 5.01
C THR A 150 -10.23 2.15 4.00
N ARG A 151 -9.39 1.36 3.34
CA ARG A 151 -9.79 0.41 2.32
C ARG A 151 -9.06 -0.91 2.51
N LYS A 152 -9.80 -2.01 2.53
CA LYS A 152 -9.22 -3.35 2.48
C LYS A 152 -8.67 -3.65 1.09
N LEU A 153 -7.47 -4.20 1.02
CA LEU A 153 -6.80 -4.56 -0.23
C LEU A 153 -7.20 -5.99 -0.60
N VAL A 154 -8.08 -6.13 -1.59
CA VAL A 154 -8.57 -7.41 -2.09
C VAL A 154 -8.21 -7.54 -3.56
N PRO A 155 -7.02 -8.07 -3.88
CA PRO A 155 -6.58 -8.17 -5.27
C PRO A 155 -7.41 -9.19 -6.05
N HIS A 156 -7.82 -8.80 -7.25
CA HIS A 156 -8.58 -9.65 -8.15
C HIS A 156 -8.20 -9.40 -9.62
N THR A 157 -8.40 -10.39 -10.45
CA THR A 157 -8.18 -10.25 -11.89
C THR A 157 -9.34 -9.50 -12.53
N LYS A 158 -9.02 -8.53 -13.38
CA LYS A 158 -10.01 -7.74 -14.14
C LYS A 158 -10.88 -8.62 -15.04
N LYS A 159 -10.31 -9.68 -15.63
CA LYS A 159 -10.97 -10.51 -16.65
C LYS A 159 -12.16 -11.31 -16.11
N ASP A 160 -12.01 -11.92 -14.96
CA ASP A 160 -12.98 -12.88 -14.41
C ASP A 160 -13.34 -12.61 -12.94
N GLY A 161 -12.81 -11.54 -12.35
CA GLY A 161 -13.06 -11.17 -10.96
C GLY A 161 -12.48 -12.13 -9.93
N ARG A 162 -11.60 -13.06 -10.35
CA ARG A 162 -11.00 -14.05 -9.45
C ARG A 162 -10.12 -13.36 -8.41
N ILE A 163 -10.42 -13.58 -7.13
CA ILE A 163 -9.61 -13.09 -6.03
C ILE A 163 -8.26 -13.80 -6.02
N LEU A 164 -7.19 -13.04 -5.83
CA LEU A 164 -5.82 -13.52 -5.78
C LEU A 164 -5.35 -13.64 -4.33
N ASP A 165 -4.66 -14.72 -4.03
CA ASP A 165 -4.06 -14.94 -2.71
C ASP A 165 -2.81 -14.08 -2.45
N THR A 166 -2.20 -13.60 -3.52
CA THR A 166 -0.99 -12.76 -3.49
C THR A 166 -1.07 -11.70 -4.55
N VAL A 167 -0.38 -10.60 -4.33
CA VAL A 167 -0.23 -9.50 -5.30
C VAL A 167 1.23 -9.05 -5.27
N ASP A 168 1.71 -8.53 -6.39
CA ASP A 168 2.95 -7.78 -6.35
C ASP A 168 2.71 -6.33 -5.90
N GLY A 169 3.77 -5.65 -5.48
CA GLY A 169 3.68 -4.28 -5.00
C GLY A 169 3.23 -3.28 -6.07
N SER A 170 3.42 -3.62 -7.35
CA SER A 170 3.03 -2.77 -8.48
C SER A 170 1.53 -2.51 -8.55
N SER A 171 0.71 -3.52 -8.24
CA SER A 171 -0.76 -3.35 -8.23
C SER A 171 -1.21 -2.39 -7.13
N ILE A 172 -0.58 -2.47 -5.95
CA ILE A 172 -0.86 -1.55 -4.84
C ILE A 172 -0.37 -0.13 -5.19
N ALA A 173 0.82 -0.02 -5.77
CA ALA A 173 1.39 1.25 -6.21
C ALA A 173 0.52 1.93 -7.28
N ALA A 174 0.04 1.17 -8.26
CA ALA A 174 -0.84 1.67 -9.32
C ALA A 174 -2.15 2.23 -8.74
N TYR A 175 -2.75 1.55 -7.77
CA TYR A 175 -3.96 2.03 -7.11
C TYR A 175 -3.68 3.32 -6.31
N ILE A 176 -2.58 3.38 -5.53
CA ILE A 176 -2.21 4.58 -4.77
C ILE A 176 -1.97 5.76 -5.71
N ASN A 177 -1.29 5.55 -6.84
CA ASN A 177 -1.05 6.58 -7.85
C ASN A 177 -2.37 7.10 -8.45
N ALA A 178 -3.31 6.21 -8.76
CA ALA A 178 -4.61 6.59 -9.28
C ALA A 178 -5.40 7.44 -8.26
N LEU A 179 -5.44 7.01 -7.01
CA LEU A 179 -6.13 7.72 -5.92
C LEU A 179 -5.50 9.10 -5.63
N ASP A 180 -4.16 9.19 -5.56
CA ASP A 180 -3.47 10.46 -5.33
C ASP A 180 -3.62 11.40 -6.52
N GLY A 181 -3.48 10.89 -7.74
CA GLY A 181 -3.69 11.67 -8.96
C GLY A 181 -5.12 12.20 -9.07
N ALA A 182 -6.12 11.35 -8.80
CA ALA A 182 -7.51 11.75 -8.76
C ALA A 182 -7.78 12.83 -7.69
N MET A 183 -7.21 12.67 -6.50
CA MET A 183 -7.35 13.65 -5.42
C MET A 183 -6.75 15.00 -5.84
N LYS A 184 -5.54 15.02 -6.38
CA LYS A 184 -4.90 16.24 -6.87
C LYS A 184 -5.73 16.90 -7.98
N ALA A 185 -6.18 16.12 -8.96
CA ALA A 185 -6.99 16.62 -10.06
C ALA A 185 -8.36 17.20 -9.60
N PHE A 186 -8.98 16.58 -8.60
CA PHE A 186 -10.19 17.09 -7.94
C PHE A 186 -9.94 18.43 -7.25
N PHE A 187 -8.85 18.53 -6.46
CA PHE A 187 -8.54 19.76 -5.72
C PHE A 187 -8.10 20.91 -6.62
N ASP A 188 -7.44 20.63 -7.73
CA ASP A 188 -7.08 21.64 -8.73
C ASP A 188 -8.32 22.29 -9.40
N ARG A 189 -9.47 21.58 -9.38
CA ARG A 189 -10.73 21.99 -10.02
C ARG A 189 -11.90 22.17 -9.05
N VAL A 190 -11.59 22.36 -7.79
CA VAL A 190 -12.62 22.40 -6.71
C VAL A 190 -13.69 23.50 -6.90
N ASN A 191 -13.42 24.52 -7.71
CA ASN A 191 -14.35 25.59 -8.03
C ASN A 191 -15.39 25.19 -9.10
N ASP A 192 -15.16 24.12 -9.86
CA ASP A 192 -16.11 23.52 -10.79
C ASP A 192 -16.32 22.03 -10.41
N PRO A 193 -17.38 21.71 -9.67
CA PRO A 193 -17.62 20.36 -9.19
C PRO A 193 -17.78 19.31 -10.29
N ALA A 194 -18.29 19.69 -11.48
CA ALA A 194 -18.46 18.77 -12.59
C ALA A 194 -17.11 18.44 -13.23
N ASP A 195 -16.26 19.44 -13.46
CA ASP A 195 -14.92 19.26 -14.00
C ASP A 195 -14.02 18.52 -13.00
N ALA A 196 -14.14 18.83 -11.70
CA ALA A 196 -13.42 18.12 -10.65
C ALA A 196 -13.78 16.61 -10.60
N ALA A 197 -15.06 16.28 -10.72
CA ALA A 197 -15.51 14.89 -10.77
C ALA A 197 -15.02 14.17 -12.02
N ALA A 198 -15.16 14.77 -13.20
CA ALA A 198 -14.69 14.20 -14.46
C ALA A 198 -13.15 13.98 -14.48
N ALA A 199 -12.40 14.93 -13.91
CA ALA A 199 -10.95 14.80 -13.81
C ALA A 199 -10.53 13.65 -12.87
N ALA A 200 -11.22 13.46 -11.75
CA ALA A 200 -10.96 12.33 -10.85
C ALA A 200 -11.37 11.00 -11.48
N GLU A 201 -12.50 10.95 -12.19
CA GLU A 201 -12.98 9.77 -12.91
C GLU A 201 -11.99 9.33 -14.00
N ALA A 202 -11.34 10.27 -14.70
CA ALA A 202 -10.32 9.96 -15.70
C ALA A 202 -9.15 9.15 -15.11
N HIS A 203 -8.74 9.39 -13.87
CA HIS A 203 -7.72 8.62 -13.17
C HIS A 203 -8.18 7.19 -12.85
N MET A 204 -9.44 7.01 -12.41
CA MET A 204 -10.02 5.70 -12.18
C MET A 204 -10.12 4.90 -13.50
N ALA A 205 -10.64 5.52 -14.56
CA ALA A 205 -10.73 4.90 -15.88
C ALA A 205 -9.35 4.48 -16.43
N ALA A 206 -8.32 5.31 -16.25
CA ALA A 206 -6.95 4.99 -16.62
C ALA A 206 -6.40 3.82 -15.80
N TYR A 207 -6.62 3.82 -14.47
CA TYR A 207 -6.21 2.73 -13.60
C TYR A 207 -6.80 1.38 -14.06
N VAL A 208 -8.11 1.31 -14.27
CA VAL A 208 -8.78 0.08 -14.71
C VAL A 208 -8.34 -0.33 -16.12
N ARG A 209 -8.07 0.64 -17.01
CA ARG A 209 -7.62 0.35 -18.39
C ARG A 209 -6.25 -0.29 -18.43
N HIS A 210 -5.30 0.19 -17.64
CA HIS A 210 -3.88 -0.19 -17.74
C HIS A 210 -3.47 -1.33 -16.83
N ASN A 211 -4.35 -1.80 -15.94
CA ASN A 211 -4.02 -2.85 -14.99
C ASN A 211 -4.88 -4.11 -15.23
N GLU A 212 -4.25 -5.27 -15.19
CA GLU A 212 -4.89 -6.58 -15.27
C GLU A 212 -5.32 -7.09 -13.89
N VAL A 213 -4.60 -6.69 -12.85
CA VAL A 213 -4.92 -6.96 -11.46
C VAL A 213 -5.37 -5.66 -10.81
N LEU A 214 -6.58 -5.67 -10.28
CA LEU A 214 -7.17 -4.56 -9.53
C LEU A 214 -7.13 -4.88 -8.03
N ILE A 215 -7.02 -3.83 -7.25
CA ILE A 215 -7.06 -3.95 -5.78
C ILE A 215 -8.46 -3.61 -5.30
#